data_c6fbba0ca029e774e3d1418126ef9752
#
_entry.id   c6fbba0ca029e774e3d1418126ef9752
#
_cell.length_a   1.000
_cell.length_b   1.000
_cell.length_c   1.000
_cell.angle_alpha   90.00
_cell.angle_beta   90.00
_cell.angle_gamma   90.00
#
_symmetry.space_group_name_H-M   'P 1'
#
loop_
_entity.id
_entity.type
_entity.pdbx_description
1 polymer ?
#
loop_
_entity_poly.entity_id
_entity_poly.type
_entity_poly.pdbx_seq_one_letter_code
_entity_poly.pdbx_strand_id
1 'polypeptide(L)'
;MSRITRYLTGITTTGTPHLGNYVGAIRPTVRASQRPDTASYLFLADYHALIKCDEPARIQRSTLEIAATWLAAGLDPEKVTFYRQSDIPEIPELTWLLTCVCGKGLLNRAHAYKAATDKNAESGQEADDGVTAGVFMYPVLMAADI
;
A
#
# COMPACT_ATOMS: atom_id res chain seq x y z
N MET A 1 20.59 -23.94 10.15
CA MET A 1 19.88 -22.66 10.42
C MET A 1 18.59 -22.69 9.63
N SER A 2 17.43 -22.64 10.28
CA SER A 2 16.15 -22.53 9.59
C SER A 2 16.08 -21.17 8.87
N ARG A 3 15.65 -21.17 7.62
CA ARG A 3 15.50 -19.95 6.80
C ARG A 3 14.30 -19.16 7.33
N ILE A 4 14.53 -17.95 7.83
CA ILE A 4 13.46 -17.03 8.24
C ILE A 4 12.76 -16.53 6.98
N THR A 5 11.45 -16.71 6.93
CA THR A 5 10.60 -16.16 5.86
C THR A 5 10.21 -14.73 6.22
N ARG A 6 10.47 -13.78 5.32
CA ARG A 6 10.05 -12.38 5.50
C ARG A 6 8.73 -12.14 4.79
N TYR A 7 7.78 -11.54 5.50
CA TYR A 7 6.51 -11.07 4.96
C TYR A 7 6.45 -9.55 5.04
N LEU A 8 6.13 -8.92 3.91
CA LEU A 8 5.76 -7.51 3.86
C LEU A 8 4.33 -7.41 3.36
N THR A 9 3.49 -6.68 4.07
CA THR A 9 2.14 -6.37 3.60
C THR A 9 1.68 -5.04 4.16
N GLY A 10 0.88 -4.31 3.36
CA GLY A 10 0.30 -3.03 3.74
C GLY A 10 -1.19 -2.99 3.46
N ILE A 11 -1.89 -2.11 4.17
CA ILE A 11 -3.28 -1.77 3.89
C ILE A 11 -3.35 -0.28 3.61
N THR A 12 -3.95 0.08 2.47
CA THR A 12 -4.16 1.48 2.08
C THR A 12 -5.21 2.12 2.99
N THR A 13 -4.89 3.28 3.55
CA THR A 13 -5.69 3.96 4.58
C THR A 13 -6.75 4.90 3.98
N THR A 14 -7.67 4.35 3.18
CA THR A 14 -8.71 5.11 2.45
C THR A 14 -10.11 5.00 3.04
N GLY A 15 -10.30 4.19 4.08
CA GLY A 15 -11.60 4.00 4.72
C GLY A 15 -11.57 2.98 5.86
N THR A 16 -12.72 2.77 6.49
CA THR A 16 -12.90 1.80 7.58
C THR A 16 -12.74 0.37 7.07
N PRO A 17 -12.00 -0.49 7.77
CA PRO A 17 -11.86 -1.90 7.40
C PRO A 17 -13.22 -2.61 7.37
N HIS A 18 -13.43 -3.40 6.35
CA HIS A 18 -14.62 -4.24 6.22
C HIS A 18 -14.26 -5.73 6.27
N LEU A 19 -15.27 -6.60 6.27
CA LEU A 19 -15.09 -8.05 6.38
C LEU A 19 -14.11 -8.61 5.32
N GLY A 20 -14.11 -8.07 4.10
CA GLY A 20 -13.18 -8.46 3.05
C GLY A 20 -11.71 -8.18 3.42
N ASN A 21 -11.43 -7.03 4.03
CA ASN A 21 -10.09 -6.72 4.55
C ASN A 21 -9.69 -7.67 5.67
N TYR A 22 -10.63 -7.98 6.58
CA TYR A 22 -10.38 -8.91 7.67
C TYR A 22 -10.02 -10.32 7.17
N VAL A 23 -10.85 -10.88 6.29
CA VAL A 23 -10.67 -12.26 5.81
C VAL A 23 -9.49 -12.36 4.83
N GLY A 24 -9.35 -11.37 3.93
CA GLY A 24 -8.38 -11.39 2.84
C GLY A 24 -6.96 -10.96 3.24
N ALA A 25 -6.82 -10.07 4.23
CA ALA A 25 -5.53 -9.52 4.61
C ALA A 25 -5.23 -9.64 6.11
N ILE A 26 -6.09 -9.12 7.00
CA ILE A 26 -5.77 -8.98 8.42
C ILE A 26 -5.58 -10.34 9.10
N ARG A 27 -6.59 -11.21 9.02
CA ARG A 27 -6.56 -12.52 9.66
C ARG A 27 -5.42 -13.43 9.15
N PRO A 28 -5.15 -13.56 7.83
CA PRO A 28 -4.01 -14.34 7.34
C PRO A 28 -2.67 -13.80 7.83
N THR A 29 -2.51 -12.48 7.86
CA THR A 29 -1.28 -11.81 8.31
C THR A 29 -1.04 -12.03 9.80
N VAL A 30 -2.07 -11.87 10.66
CA VAL A 30 -1.97 -12.16 12.10
C VAL A 30 -1.57 -13.62 12.34
N ARG A 31 -2.14 -14.56 11.59
CA ARG A 31 -1.75 -15.97 11.69
C ARG A 31 -0.31 -16.22 11.25
N ALA A 32 0.14 -15.57 10.17
CA ALA A 32 1.51 -15.69 9.69
C ALA A 32 2.52 -15.13 10.70
N SER A 33 2.20 -13.98 11.34
CA SER A 33 3.08 -13.34 12.33
C SER A 33 3.31 -14.16 13.61
N GLN A 34 2.42 -15.11 13.90
CA GLN A 34 2.54 -16.00 15.07
C GLN A 34 3.51 -17.18 14.84
N ARG A 35 4.00 -17.38 13.63
CA ARG A 35 4.91 -18.47 13.30
C ARG A 35 6.34 -18.13 13.72
N PRO A 36 7.08 -19.07 14.33
CA PRO A 36 8.42 -18.80 14.84
C PRO A 36 9.49 -18.61 13.74
N ASP A 37 9.18 -19.02 12.51
CA ASP A 37 10.07 -18.95 11.35
C ASP A 37 9.79 -17.73 10.46
N THR A 38 9.04 -16.74 10.96
CA THR A 38 8.64 -15.55 10.17
C THR A 38 9.12 -14.25 10.81
N ALA A 39 9.50 -13.31 9.95
CA ALA A 39 9.67 -11.90 10.28
C ALA A 39 8.63 -11.09 9.49
N SER A 40 7.69 -10.48 10.19
CA SER A 40 6.55 -9.80 9.58
C SER A 40 6.72 -8.28 9.66
N TYR A 41 6.63 -7.64 8.51
CA TYR A 41 6.65 -6.18 8.33
C TYR A 41 5.26 -5.76 7.83
N LEU A 42 4.56 -4.98 8.65
CA LEU A 42 3.18 -4.59 8.39
C LEU A 42 3.08 -3.08 8.39
N PHE A 43 2.49 -2.52 7.35
CA PHE A 43 2.42 -1.06 7.27
C PHE A 43 1.05 -0.51 6.87
N LEU A 44 0.80 0.69 7.33
CA LEU A 44 -0.35 1.51 7.00
C LEU A 44 0.06 2.40 5.83
N ALA A 45 -0.47 2.09 4.64
CA ALA A 45 -0.05 2.69 3.37
C ALA A 45 -0.72 4.05 3.14
N ASP A 46 -0.33 5.04 3.94
CA ASP A 46 -0.91 6.38 3.94
C ASP A 46 -0.47 7.22 2.73
N TYR A 47 0.74 7.07 2.21
CA TYR A 47 1.12 7.69 0.93
C TYR A 47 0.33 7.12 -0.25
N HIS A 48 0.12 5.80 -0.31
CA HIS A 48 -0.73 5.19 -1.33
C HIS A 48 -2.19 5.66 -1.21
N ALA A 49 -2.65 6.05 -0.03
CA ALA A 49 -4.00 6.56 0.18
C ALA A 49 -4.23 7.89 -0.57
N LEU A 50 -3.21 8.74 -0.70
CA LEU A 50 -3.29 10.04 -1.39
C LEU A 50 -3.70 9.92 -2.86
N ILE A 51 -3.52 8.76 -3.48
CA ILE A 51 -3.93 8.51 -4.86
C ILE A 51 -5.46 8.54 -5.02
N LYS A 52 -6.20 8.20 -3.95
CA LYS A 52 -7.65 8.03 -3.96
C LYS A 52 -8.40 8.88 -2.95
N CYS A 53 -7.69 9.57 -2.08
CA CYS A 53 -8.26 10.35 -0.99
C CYS A 53 -7.44 11.62 -0.78
N ASP A 54 -8.09 12.76 -0.91
CA ASP A 54 -7.54 14.10 -0.71
C ASP A 54 -7.96 14.73 0.62
N GLU A 55 -8.67 13.95 1.47
CA GLU A 55 -9.13 14.38 2.80
C GLU A 55 -8.17 13.94 3.90
N PRO A 56 -7.28 14.80 4.44
CA PRO A 56 -6.30 14.41 5.46
C PRO A 56 -6.93 13.78 6.71
N ALA A 57 -8.04 14.34 7.18
CA ALA A 57 -8.75 13.83 8.36
C ALA A 57 -9.28 12.38 8.14
N ARG A 58 -9.69 12.05 6.92
CA ARG A 58 -10.13 10.71 6.55
C ARG A 58 -8.96 9.73 6.55
N ILE A 59 -7.81 10.11 5.99
CA ILE A 59 -6.60 9.29 5.98
C ILE A 59 -6.15 9.01 7.42
N GLN A 60 -6.08 10.05 8.26
CA GLN A 60 -5.69 9.91 9.67
C GLN A 60 -6.63 8.97 10.43
N ARG A 61 -7.94 9.15 10.28
CA ARG A 61 -8.93 8.28 10.92
C ARG A 61 -8.79 6.85 10.45
N SER A 62 -8.70 6.62 9.14
CA SER A 62 -8.53 5.30 8.54
C SER A 62 -7.26 4.61 9.03
N THR A 63 -6.16 5.35 9.16
CA THR A 63 -4.89 4.86 9.69
C THR A 63 -5.08 4.29 11.10
N LEU A 64 -5.75 5.03 12.00
CA LEU A 64 -6.01 4.60 13.36
C LEU A 64 -6.99 3.41 13.42
N GLU A 65 -8.07 3.44 12.62
CA GLU A 65 -9.07 2.37 12.58
C GLU A 65 -8.48 1.05 12.06
N ILE A 66 -7.63 1.09 11.04
CA ILE A 66 -6.94 -0.10 10.51
C ILE A 66 -5.94 -0.63 11.54
N ALA A 67 -5.16 0.25 12.18
CA ALA A 67 -4.22 -0.15 13.22
C ALA A 67 -4.95 -0.82 14.41
N ALA A 68 -6.01 -0.19 14.90
CA ALA A 68 -6.83 -0.74 15.98
C ALA A 68 -7.46 -2.09 15.59
N THR A 69 -7.89 -2.23 14.33
CA THR A 69 -8.47 -3.49 13.84
C THR A 69 -7.43 -4.61 13.81
N TRP A 70 -6.19 -4.34 13.41
CA TRP A 70 -5.11 -5.35 13.44
C TRP A 70 -4.80 -5.80 14.87
N LEU A 71 -4.67 -4.84 15.80
CA LEU A 71 -4.43 -5.14 17.21
C LEU A 71 -5.59 -5.95 17.82
N ALA A 72 -6.84 -5.53 17.57
CA ALA A 72 -8.04 -6.22 18.02
C ALA A 72 -8.18 -7.65 17.41
N ALA A 73 -7.64 -7.86 16.20
CA ALA A 73 -7.61 -9.17 15.56
C ALA A 73 -6.51 -10.11 16.13
N GLY A 74 -5.71 -9.63 17.09
CA GLY A 74 -4.70 -10.40 17.78
C GLY A 74 -3.27 -10.23 17.22
N LEU A 75 -2.99 -9.14 16.49
CA LEU A 75 -1.62 -8.79 16.15
C LEU A 75 -0.86 -8.44 17.43
N ASP A 76 0.28 -9.10 17.63
CA ASP A 76 1.20 -8.81 18.73
C ASP A 76 2.28 -7.82 18.22
N PRO A 77 2.23 -6.54 18.63
CA PRO A 77 3.17 -5.52 18.13
C PRO A 77 4.63 -5.78 18.57
N GLU A 78 4.85 -6.58 19.62
CA GLU A 78 6.20 -6.93 20.07
C GLU A 78 6.88 -7.99 19.17
N LYS A 79 6.09 -8.66 18.32
CA LYS A 79 6.58 -9.72 17.42
C LYS A 79 6.70 -9.32 15.96
N VAL A 80 6.26 -8.11 15.62
CA VAL A 80 6.22 -7.62 14.24
C VAL A 80 6.82 -6.22 14.15
N THR A 81 7.28 -5.85 12.97
CA THR A 81 7.55 -4.44 12.66
C THR A 81 6.26 -3.84 12.11
N PHE A 82 5.61 -2.98 12.90
CA PHE A 82 4.34 -2.35 12.55
C PHE A 82 4.51 -0.82 12.48
N TYR A 83 4.26 -0.22 11.31
CA TYR A 83 4.59 1.19 11.05
C TYR A 83 3.63 1.83 10.05
N ARG A 84 3.63 3.16 9.99
CA ARG A 84 3.05 3.90 8.87
C ARG A 84 4.10 4.06 7.78
N GLN A 85 3.68 4.03 6.53
CA GLN A 85 4.57 4.26 5.40
C GLN A 85 5.26 5.63 5.52
N SER A 86 4.56 6.66 5.97
CA SER A 86 5.08 8.01 6.19
C SER A 86 6.08 8.13 7.36
N ASP A 87 6.23 7.12 8.21
CA ASP A 87 7.24 7.11 9.26
C ASP A 87 8.64 6.78 8.74
N ILE A 88 8.74 6.33 7.48
CA ILE A 88 10.00 5.92 6.84
C ILE A 88 10.37 6.94 5.75
N PRO A 89 11.19 7.95 6.06
CA PRO A 89 11.53 9.01 5.10
C PRO A 89 12.33 8.52 3.89
N GLU A 90 12.97 7.36 3.99
CA GLU A 90 13.71 6.74 2.89
C GLU A 90 12.80 6.22 1.77
N ILE A 91 11.53 5.91 2.06
CA ILE A 91 10.58 5.44 1.04
C ILE A 91 10.34 6.48 -0.05
N PRO A 92 9.92 7.73 0.24
CA PRO A 92 9.77 8.74 -0.81
C PRO A 92 11.09 9.13 -1.44
N GLU A 93 12.20 9.11 -0.71
CA GLU A 93 13.55 9.37 -1.26
C GLU A 93 13.94 8.31 -2.29
N LEU A 94 13.80 7.03 -1.94
CA LEU A 94 14.05 5.92 -2.86
C LEU A 94 13.08 5.94 -4.05
N THR A 95 11.81 6.30 -3.81
CA THR A 95 10.83 6.48 -4.89
C THR A 95 11.32 7.48 -5.92
N TRP A 96 11.90 8.62 -5.49
CA TRP A 96 12.46 9.60 -6.42
C TRP A 96 13.64 9.04 -7.20
N LEU A 97 14.58 8.37 -6.54
CA LEU A 97 15.73 7.76 -7.21
C LEU A 97 15.29 6.71 -8.24
N LEU A 98 14.35 5.85 -7.89
CA LEU A 98 13.77 4.86 -8.81
C LEU A 98 13.04 5.53 -9.98
N THR A 99 12.30 6.61 -9.72
CA THR A 99 11.60 7.39 -10.76
C THR A 99 12.58 7.88 -11.83
N CYS A 100 13.75 8.34 -11.44
CA CYS A 100 14.74 8.87 -12.37
C CYS A 100 15.32 7.82 -13.36
N VAL A 101 15.23 6.53 -13.01
CA VAL A 101 15.76 5.43 -13.82
C VAL A 101 14.66 4.52 -14.39
N CYS A 102 13.43 4.67 -13.95
CA CYS A 102 12.30 3.86 -14.41
C CYS A 102 11.83 4.31 -15.79
N GLY A 103 11.84 3.39 -16.76
CA GLY A 103 11.35 3.68 -18.11
C GLY A 103 9.85 3.93 -18.16
N LYS A 104 9.42 5.04 -18.77
CA LYS A 104 8.00 5.40 -18.94
C LYS A 104 7.17 4.26 -19.57
N GLY A 105 7.75 3.52 -20.53
CA GLY A 105 7.07 2.39 -21.17
C GLY A 105 6.73 1.24 -20.21
N LEU A 106 7.46 1.10 -19.09
CA LEU A 106 7.12 0.16 -18.03
C LEU A 106 5.89 0.64 -17.26
N LEU A 107 5.87 1.93 -16.89
CA LEU A 107 4.76 2.53 -16.16
C LEU A 107 3.46 2.56 -16.97
N ASN A 108 3.53 2.76 -18.29
CA ASN A 108 2.35 2.69 -19.17
C ASN A 108 1.62 1.34 -19.11
N ARG A 109 2.28 0.28 -18.68
CA ARG A 109 1.71 -1.06 -18.55
C ARG A 109 1.18 -1.35 -17.14
N ALA A 110 1.36 -0.43 -16.21
CA ALA A 110 0.89 -0.58 -14.85
C ALA A 110 -0.64 -0.68 -14.80
N HIS A 111 -1.15 -1.64 -14.02
CA HIS A 111 -2.56 -2.01 -14.03
C HIS A 111 -3.52 -0.84 -13.80
N ALA A 112 -3.26 0.01 -12.80
CA ALA A 112 -4.17 1.12 -12.48
C ALA A 112 -4.18 2.21 -13.57
N TYR A 113 -3.00 2.55 -14.12
CA TYR A 113 -2.91 3.50 -15.23
C TYR A 113 -3.65 2.94 -16.46
N LYS A 114 -3.36 1.69 -16.83
CA LYS A 114 -4.02 1.04 -17.96
C LYS A 114 -5.53 0.97 -17.77
N ALA A 115 -6.02 0.60 -16.60
CA ALA A 115 -7.46 0.57 -16.31
C ALA A 115 -8.11 1.95 -16.40
N ALA A 116 -7.41 3.04 -16.01
CA ALA A 116 -7.90 4.40 -16.15
C ALA A 116 -7.99 4.83 -17.61
N THR A 117 -6.93 4.58 -18.40
CA THR A 117 -6.91 4.93 -19.83
C THR A 117 -7.91 4.11 -20.65
N ASP A 118 -8.08 2.82 -20.36
CA ASP A 118 -9.07 1.96 -21.02
C ASP A 118 -10.50 2.49 -20.74
N LYS A 119 -10.81 2.87 -19.49
CA LYS A 119 -12.10 3.47 -19.13
C LYS A 119 -12.36 4.80 -19.85
N ASN A 120 -11.34 5.66 -19.93
CA ASN A 120 -11.44 6.94 -20.64
C ASN A 120 -11.72 6.72 -22.13
N ALA A 121 -11.01 5.78 -22.76
CA ALA A 121 -11.25 5.41 -24.16
C ALA A 121 -12.68 4.90 -24.40
N GLU A 122 -13.20 4.03 -23.51
CA GLU A 122 -14.60 3.54 -23.58
C GLU A 122 -15.61 4.67 -23.44
N SER A 123 -15.27 5.73 -22.69
CA SER A 123 -16.12 6.92 -22.50
C SER A 123 -15.92 8.01 -23.57
N GLY A 124 -15.04 7.78 -24.57
CA GLY A 124 -14.71 8.76 -25.61
C GLY A 124 -13.92 9.97 -25.11
N GLN A 125 -13.24 9.84 -23.98
CA GLN A 125 -12.39 10.86 -23.38
C GLN A 125 -10.93 10.70 -23.84
N GLU A 126 -10.12 11.75 -23.66
CA GLU A 126 -8.67 11.65 -23.82
C GLU A 126 -8.09 10.61 -22.86
N ALA A 127 -7.07 9.85 -23.29
CA ALA A 127 -6.53 8.72 -22.53
C ALA A 127 -6.12 9.09 -21.10
N ASP A 128 -5.52 10.25 -20.92
CA ASP A 128 -5.00 10.73 -19.64
C ASP A 128 -5.97 11.67 -18.89
N ASP A 129 -7.22 11.80 -19.35
CA ASP A 129 -8.20 12.69 -18.71
C ASP A 129 -8.44 12.25 -17.27
N GLY A 130 -8.26 13.18 -16.31
CA GLY A 130 -8.40 12.93 -14.88
C GLY A 130 -7.37 11.98 -14.26
N VAL A 131 -6.37 11.51 -15.01
CA VAL A 131 -5.31 10.65 -14.49
C VAL A 131 -4.23 11.48 -13.80
N THR A 132 -4.09 11.33 -12.50
CA THR A 132 -3.06 12.03 -11.73
C THR A 132 -1.69 11.39 -11.90
N ALA A 133 -0.62 12.19 -11.71
CA ALA A 133 0.75 11.66 -11.64
C ALA A 133 0.89 10.55 -10.57
N GLY A 134 0.16 10.64 -9.45
CA GLY A 134 0.13 9.61 -8.41
C GLY A 134 -0.36 8.26 -8.92
N VAL A 135 -1.44 8.23 -9.72
CA VAL A 135 -1.94 7.00 -10.35
C VAL A 135 -0.91 6.41 -11.32
N PHE A 136 -0.18 7.25 -12.03
CA PHE A 136 0.86 6.79 -12.96
C PHE A 136 2.10 6.28 -12.24
N MET A 137 2.50 6.93 -11.14
CA MET A 137 3.76 6.71 -10.43
C MET A 137 3.67 5.72 -9.27
N TYR A 138 2.46 5.32 -8.83
CA TYR A 138 2.32 4.46 -7.64
C TYR A 138 3.14 3.15 -7.69
N PRO A 139 3.40 2.52 -8.87
CA PRO A 139 4.21 1.31 -8.90
C PRO A 139 5.66 1.54 -8.48
N VAL A 140 6.16 2.76 -8.67
CA VAL A 140 7.51 3.14 -8.21
C VAL A 140 7.56 3.29 -6.70
N LEU A 141 6.53 3.93 -6.10
CA LEU A 141 6.37 4.00 -4.65
C LEU A 141 6.25 2.58 -4.06
N MET A 142 5.43 1.72 -4.67
CA MET A 142 5.28 0.32 -4.23
C MET A 142 6.61 -0.45 -4.32
N ALA A 143 7.45 -0.19 -5.32
CA ALA A 143 8.77 -0.81 -5.42
C ALA A 143 9.74 -0.30 -4.33
N ALA A 144 9.56 0.92 -3.85
CA ALA A 144 10.34 1.48 -2.74
C ALA A 144 9.90 0.94 -1.37
N ASP A 145 8.68 0.42 -1.24
CA ASP A 145 8.18 -0.23 -0.01
C ASP A 145 8.84 -1.60 0.25
N ILE A 146 9.40 -2.24 -0.79
CA ILE A 146 9.91 -3.62 -0.77
C ILE A 146 11.44 -3.64 -0.61
#